data_ece112805aaf09f17d4bd7c2911dc323
#
_entry.id   ece112805aaf09f17d4bd7c2911dc323
#
_cell.length_a   1.000
_cell.length_b   1.000
_cell.length_c   1.000
_cell.angle_alpha   90.00
_cell.angle_beta   90.00
_cell.angle_gamma   90.00
#
_symmetry.space_group_name_H-M   'P 1'
#
loop_
_entity.id
_entity.type
_entity.pdbx_description
1 polymer ?
#
loop_
_entity_poly.entity_id
_entity_poly.type
_entity_poly.pdbx_seq_one_letter_code
_entity_poly.pdbx_strand_id
1 'polypeptide(L)'
;MNRMRKAIVAVAGMLLMLHAAAQPSRVKHVILIGCDGFGAYALPEAEMPQLKRLMQEGAWSLTARSVLPSSSAVNWASLLMGAGPTVHGYTEWNSAVPEIPSADTSQLGLFPSIFSLLKQQRPEAVSALIYSWQGIGPLVETAATTIRVAGKDQDDFCVDTAVAIIKAAKPVLTFVHLDEPDGVGHNIGHRTPEYYRELRNVDARIGKIVKAVEDAGIADESVILVTADHGGKGKGHGGKSLDE
;
A
#
# COMPACT_ATOMS: atom_id res chain seq x y z
N MET A 1 48.06 29.78 24.52
CA MET A 1 47.19 30.12 23.38
C MET A 1 46.83 28.92 22.47
N ASN A 2 47.60 27.82 22.44
CA ASN A 2 47.37 26.71 21.45
C ASN A 2 46.34 25.65 21.87
N ARG A 3 46.07 25.42 23.15
CA ARG A 3 45.12 24.36 23.59
C ARG A 3 43.65 24.82 23.46
N MET A 4 43.36 26.07 23.74
CA MET A 4 42.00 26.62 23.64
C MET A 4 41.52 26.77 22.18
N ARG A 5 42.41 27.14 21.24
CA ARG A 5 42.09 27.19 19.80
C ARG A 5 41.84 25.79 19.21
N LYS A 6 42.57 24.76 19.66
CA LYS A 6 42.34 23.37 19.23
C LYS A 6 40.98 22.82 19.74
N ALA A 7 40.58 23.18 20.97
CA ALA A 7 39.29 22.80 21.53
C ALA A 7 38.12 23.47 20.80
N ILE A 8 38.23 24.75 20.46
CA ILE A 8 37.20 25.49 19.72
C ILE A 8 37.01 24.93 18.29
N VAL A 9 38.09 24.57 17.60
CA VAL A 9 38.02 23.96 16.27
C VAL A 9 37.41 22.56 16.31
N ALA A 10 37.72 21.77 17.37
CA ALA A 10 37.14 20.44 17.54
C ALA A 10 35.62 20.50 17.85
N VAL A 11 35.18 21.45 18.69
CA VAL A 11 33.76 21.65 19.02
C VAL A 11 32.99 22.21 17.81
N ALA A 12 33.55 23.12 17.04
CA ALA A 12 32.94 23.63 15.81
C ALA A 12 32.85 22.56 14.73
N GLY A 13 33.88 21.70 14.59
CA GLY A 13 33.83 20.55 13.68
C GLY A 13 32.77 19.49 14.08
N MET A 14 32.61 19.26 15.39
CA MET A 14 31.61 18.33 15.91
C MET A 14 30.17 18.87 15.77
N LEU A 15 29.98 20.18 15.95
CA LEU A 15 28.70 20.86 15.67
C LEU A 15 28.36 20.88 14.18
N LEU A 16 29.31 21.03 13.28
CA LEU A 16 29.11 20.94 11.83
C LEU A 16 28.77 19.51 11.39
N MET A 17 29.34 18.48 11.99
CA MET A 17 29.00 17.09 11.73
C MET A 17 27.59 16.72 12.26
N LEU A 18 27.15 17.31 13.37
CA LEU A 18 25.77 17.10 13.88
C LEU A 18 24.71 17.78 13.01
N HIS A 19 25.06 18.79 12.23
CA HIS A 19 24.12 19.41 11.26
C HIS A 19 24.11 18.73 9.88
N ALA A 20 25.08 17.85 9.59
CA ALA A 20 25.09 17.02 8.39
C ALA A 20 24.28 15.72 8.56
N ALA A 21 23.85 15.39 9.78
CA ALA A 21 23.02 14.24 10.04
C ALA A 21 21.53 14.62 9.87
N ALA A 22 20.93 14.10 8.81
CA ALA A 22 19.50 14.02 8.59
C ALA A 22 18.77 15.34 8.27
N GLN A 23 18.96 15.87 7.08
CA GLN A 23 17.79 16.41 6.43
C GLN A 23 16.89 15.21 6.10
N PRO A 24 15.68 15.10 6.65
CA PRO A 24 14.77 14.06 6.22
C PRO A 24 14.56 14.26 4.71
N SER A 25 14.83 13.20 3.93
CA SER A 25 14.43 13.21 2.53
C SER A 25 12.95 13.55 2.52
N ARG A 26 12.57 14.67 1.92
CA ARG A 26 11.16 15.07 1.88
C ARG A 26 10.46 14.14 0.93
N VAL A 27 9.89 13.06 1.47
CA VAL A 27 8.98 12.20 0.73
C VAL A 27 7.84 13.08 0.21
N LYS A 28 7.69 13.11 -1.12
CA LYS A 28 6.63 13.85 -1.80
C LYS A 28 5.57 12.93 -2.37
N HIS A 29 5.92 11.68 -2.61
CA HIS A 29 5.06 10.69 -3.24
C HIS A 29 5.00 9.41 -2.41
N VAL A 30 3.80 8.89 -2.22
CA VAL A 30 3.56 7.58 -1.61
C VAL A 30 2.81 6.72 -2.63
N ILE A 31 3.42 5.60 -3.00
CA ILE A 31 2.85 4.61 -3.88
C ILE A 31 2.55 3.36 -3.05
N LEU A 32 1.28 3.10 -2.80
CA LEU A 32 0.80 1.94 -2.06
C LEU A 32 0.28 0.91 -3.06
N ILE A 33 0.90 -0.26 -3.09
CA ILE A 33 0.51 -1.40 -3.94
C ILE A 33 -0.08 -2.46 -3.02
N GLY A 34 -1.36 -2.73 -3.18
CA GLY A 34 -2.10 -3.76 -2.46
C GLY A 34 -2.28 -5.00 -3.33
N CYS A 35 -1.86 -6.16 -2.83
CA CYS A 35 -2.00 -7.45 -3.53
C CYS A 35 -2.95 -8.32 -2.71
N ASP A 36 -4.19 -8.52 -3.19
CA ASP A 36 -5.22 -9.27 -2.47
C ASP A 36 -4.79 -10.73 -2.28
N GLY A 37 -5.00 -11.27 -1.09
CA GLY A 37 -4.71 -12.67 -0.80
C GLY A 37 -3.22 -13.08 -0.82
N PHE A 38 -2.28 -12.11 -0.84
CA PHE A 38 -0.85 -12.41 -0.86
C PHE A 38 -0.33 -12.77 0.52
N GLY A 39 -0.38 -14.05 0.86
CA GLY A 39 0.13 -14.56 2.13
C GLY A 39 1.65 -14.49 2.25
N ALA A 40 2.14 -13.89 3.33
CA ALA A 40 3.56 -13.74 3.62
C ALA A 40 4.33 -15.07 3.63
N TYR A 41 3.66 -16.18 3.93
CA TYR A 41 4.21 -17.54 3.88
C TYR A 41 4.75 -17.94 2.50
N ALA A 42 4.22 -17.36 1.43
CA ALA A 42 4.61 -17.72 0.07
C ALA A 42 5.93 -17.07 -0.39
N LEU A 43 6.27 -15.89 0.15
CA LEU A 43 7.39 -15.09 -0.33
C LEU A 43 8.75 -15.79 -0.28
N PRO A 44 9.11 -16.62 0.72
CA PRO A 44 10.38 -17.32 0.72
C PRO A 44 10.59 -18.22 -0.50
N GLU A 45 9.53 -18.88 -0.98
CA GLU A 45 9.55 -19.84 -2.08
C GLU A 45 9.20 -19.20 -3.44
N ALA A 46 8.50 -18.05 -3.42
CA ALA A 46 8.03 -17.38 -4.63
C ALA A 46 9.18 -16.78 -5.47
N GLU A 47 9.05 -16.89 -6.78
CA GLU A 47 9.91 -16.22 -7.75
C GLU A 47 9.45 -14.77 -7.95
N MET A 48 9.82 -13.88 -7.02
CA MET A 48 9.45 -12.47 -7.00
C MET A 48 10.69 -11.57 -6.94
N PRO A 49 11.49 -11.49 -8.04
CA PRO A 49 12.74 -10.75 -8.04
C PRO A 49 12.56 -9.23 -7.83
N GLN A 50 11.48 -8.63 -8.33
CA GLN A 50 11.24 -7.19 -8.16
C GLN A 50 10.93 -6.85 -6.70
N LEU A 51 10.04 -7.61 -6.06
CA LEU A 51 9.73 -7.45 -4.65
C LEU A 51 10.96 -7.74 -3.77
N LYS A 52 11.71 -8.80 -4.08
CA LYS A 52 12.95 -9.13 -3.36
C LYS A 52 14.01 -8.05 -3.48
N ARG A 53 14.10 -7.36 -4.63
CA ARG A 53 14.96 -6.17 -4.79
C ARG A 53 14.51 -5.03 -3.86
N LEU A 54 13.23 -4.71 -3.82
CA LEU A 54 12.69 -3.70 -2.91
C LEU A 54 12.98 -4.04 -1.44
N MET A 55 12.91 -5.32 -1.06
CA MET A 55 13.26 -5.76 0.29
C MET A 55 14.75 -5.57 0.62
N GLN A 56 15.66 -5.70 -0.33
CA GLN A 56 17.09 -5.46 -0.13
C GLN A 56 17.41 -3.97 0.04
N GLU A 57 16.63 -3.10 -0.57
CA GLU A 57 16.80 -1.64 -0.55
C GLU A 57 15.99 -0.94 0.54
N GLY A 58 15.04 -1.65 1.16
CA GLY A 58 14.07 -1.09 2.10
C GLY A 58 13.93 -1.86 3.42
N ALA A 59 12.80 -1.65 4.08
CA ALA A 59 12.41 -2.38 5.28
C ALA A 59 11.23 -3.30 4.99
N TRP A 60 11.20 -4.48 5.60
CA TRP A 60 10.17 -5.48 5.38
C TRP A 60 9.84 -6.29 6.63
N SER A 61 8.66 -6.89 6.64
CA SER A 61 8.22 -7.83 7.67
C SER A 61 7.36 -8.91 7.03
N LEU A 62 7.57 -10.16 7.43
CA LEU A 62 6.72 -11.30 7.08
C LEU A 62 5.79 -11.72 8.25
N THR A 63 5.73 -10.91 9.29
CA THR A 63 4.93 -11.16 10.49
C THR A 63 3.81 -10.14 10.69
N ALA A 64 3.56 -9.30 9.70
CA ALA A 64 2.35 -8.47 9.67
C ALA A 64 1.11 -9.39 9.65
N ARG A 65 0.03 -8.91 10.26
CA ARG A 65 -1.21 -9.68 10.38
C ARG A 65 -2.39 -8.86 9.91
N SER A 66 -3.33 -9.55 9.27
CA SER A 66 -4.67 -9.03 9.00
C SER A 66 -5.41 -8.74 10.32
N VAL A 67 -6.40 -7.85 10.28
CA VAL A 67 -7.41 -7.77 11.34
C VAL A 67 -8.44 -8.89 11.15
N LEU A 68 -9.17 -9.22 12.20
CA LEU A 68 -10.21 -10.25 12.14
C LEU A 68 -11.60 -9.63 11.91
N PRO A 69 -12.43 -10.25 11.05
CA PRO A 69 -12.12 -11.40 10.21
C PRO A 69 -11.10 -11.06 9.11
N SER A 70 -10.28 -12.05 8.70
CA SER A 70 -9.26 -11.88 7.65
C SER A 70 -9.91 -11.88 6.26
N SER A 71 -10.71 -10.87 5.97
CA SER A 71 -11.49 -10.73 4.74
C SER A 71 -11.31 -9.37 4.08
N SER A 72 -11.50 -9.33 2.76
CA SER A 72 -11.02 -8.25 1.90
C SER A 72 -11.54 -6.88 2.27
N ALA A 73 -12.87 -6.62 2.27
CA ALA A 73 -13.38 -5.27 2.58
C ALA A 73 -13.00 -4.82 3.99
N VAL A 74 -12.97 -5.74 4.99
CA VAL A 74 -12.60 -5.42 6.37
C VAL A 74 -11.15 -4.97 6.48
N ASN A 75 -10.25 -5.69 5.82
CA ASN A 75 -8.82 -5.40 5.90
C ASN A 75 -8.41 -4.22 5.02
N TRP A 76 -9.00 -4.09 3.83
CA TRP A 76 -8.78 -2.91 2.99
C TRP A 76 -9.33 -1.65 3.62
N ALA A 77 -10.52 -1.70 4.27
CA ALA A 77 -11.04 -0.58 5.06
C ALA A 77 -10.09 -0.25 6.20
N SER A 78 -9.63 -1.25 6.96
CA SER A 78 -8.70 -1.05 8.07
C SER A 78 -7.38 -0.41 7.62
N LEU A 79 -6.84 -0.83 6.47
CA LEU A 79 -5.63 -0.25 5.88
C LEU A 79 -5.85 1.21 5.47
N LEU A 80 -6.92 1.47 4.70
CA LEU A 80 -7.18 2.79 4.12
C LEU A 80 -7.66 3.81 5.15
N MET A 81 -8.27 3.35 6.24
CA MET A 81 -8.83 4.18 7.31
C MET A 81 -7.93 4.24 8.56
N GLY A 82 -6.91 3.37 8.66
CA GLY A 82 -6.01 3.33 9.81
C GLY A 82 -6.69 2.96 11.12
N ALA A 83 -7.78 2.20 11.07
CA ALA A 83 -8.62 1.83 12.22
C ALA A 83 -9.09 0.38 12.08
N GLY A 84 -9.47 -0.25 13.20
CA GLY A 84 -10.02 -1.60 13.17
C GLY A 84 -11.53 -1.63 12.86
N PRO A 85 -12.09 -2.82 12.55
CA PRO A 85 -13.48 -2.98 12.09
C PRO A 85 -14.53 -2.48 13.10
N THR A 86 -14.28 -2.59 14.39
CA THR A 86 -15.18 -2.04 15.42
C THR A 86 -15.19 -0.50 15.48
N VAL A 87 -14.25 0.16 14.81
CA VAL A 87 -14.11 1.62 14.77
C VAL A 87 -14.64 2.18 13.46
N HIS A 88 -14.26 1.61 12.31
CA HIS A 88 -14.75 2.07 11.02
C HIS A 88 -16.08 1.46 10.59
N GLY A 89 -16.51 0.35 11.22
CA GLY A 89 -17.83 -0.23 11.04
C GLY A 89 -17.98 -1.27 9.91
N TYR A 90 -16.99 -1.46 9.08
CA TYR A 90 -17.00 -2.48 8.01
C TYR A 90 -16.59 -3.83 8.60
N THR A 91 -17.47 -4.84 8.54
CA THR A 91 -17.29 -6.12 9.23
C THR A 91 -17.49 -7.35 8.36
N GLU A 92 -17.96 -7.19 7.12
CA GLU A 92 -18.21 -8.27 6.19
C GLU A 92 -17.24 -8.25 4.99
N TRP A 93 -17.06 -9.38 4.36
CA TRP A 93 -16.08 -9.54 3.27
C TRP A 93 -16.30 -8.61 2.06
N ASN A 94 -17.56 -8.24 1.81
CA ASN A 94 -17.97 -7.40 0.69
C ASN A 94 -18.71 -6.13 1.13
N SER A 95 -18.43 -5.62 2.32
CA SER A 95 -19.05 -4.42 2.87
C SER A 95 -19.03 -3.26 1.89
N ALA A 96 -20.20 -2.78 1.51
CA ALA A 96 -20.36 -1.57 0.71
C ALA A 96 -20.76 -0.35 1.56
N VAL A 97 -21.23 -0.60 2.77
CA VAL A 97 -21.57 0.37 3.82
C VAL A 97 -21.17 -0.23 5.16
N PRO A 98 -20.87 0.57 6.18
CA PRO A 98 -20.56 0.01 7.49
C PRO A 98 -21.76 -0.71 8.09
N GLU A 99 -21.60 -1.95 8.56
CA GLU A 99 -22.65 -2.76 9.20
C GLU A 99 -22.93 -2.32 10.63
N ILE A 100 -21.94 -1.74 11.29
CA ILE A 100 -22.11 -1.11 12.61
C ILE A 100 -21.77 0.38 12.50
N PRO A 101 -22.36 1.25 13.35
CA PRO A 101 -22.06 2.67 13.31
C PRO A 101 -20.57 2.94 13.45
N SER A 102 -19.99 3.69 12.51
CA SER A 102 -18.62 4.16 12.62
C SER A 102 -18.43 5.08 13.82
N ALA A 103 -17.30 5.00 14.49
CA ALA A 103 -16.98 5.83 15.66
C ALA A 103 -16.82 7.32 15.31
N ASP A 104 -16.51 7.62 14.04
CA ASP A 104 -16.41 8.97 13.50
C ASP A 104 -16.86 8.97 12.03
N THR A 105 -17.17 10.15 11.50
CA THR A 105 -17.57 10.31 10.11
C THR A 105 -16.94 11.59 9.55
N SER A 106 -16.23 11.46 8.43
CA SER A 106 -15.68 12.61 7.71
C SER A 106 -16.79 13.52 7.18
N GLN A 107 -16.44 14.73 6.79
CA GLN A 107 -17.38 15.64 6.09
C GLN A 107 -17.88 15.06 4.75
N LEU A 108 -17.24 14.00 4.24
CA LEU A 108 -17.58 13.32 3.00
C LEU A 108 -18.45 12.06 3.20
N GLY A 109 -18.81 11.73 4.46
CA GLY A 109 -19.84 10.76 4.78
C GLY A 109 -19.38 9.35 5.17
N LEU A 110 -18.06 9.06 5.13
CA LEU A 110 -17.49 7.79 5.62
C LEU A 110 -16.56 8.03 6.80
N PHE A 111 -16.15 6.94 7.48
CA PHE A 111 -15.02 7.03 8.41
C PHE A 111 -13.79 7.60 7.67
N PRO A 112 -13.01 8.53 8.28
CA PRO A 112 -11.94 9.21 7.57
C PRO A 112 -10.90 8.24 6.98
N SER A 113 -10.77 8.24 5.65
CA SER A 113 -9.72 7.51 4.94
C SER A 113 -8.45 8.35 4.77
N ILE A 114 -7.33 7.72 4.45
CA ILE A 114 -6.08 8.42 4.10
C ILE A 114 -6.30 9.41 2.94
N PHE A 115 -7.26 9.15 2.05
CA PHE A 115 -7.62 10.04 0.94
C PHE A 115 -8.38 11.27 1.43
N SER A 116 -9.39 11.09 2.30
CA SER A 116 -10.15 12.22 2.86
C SER A 116 -9.27 13.08 3.76
N LEU A 117 -8.38 12.50 4.55
CA LEU A 117 -7.41 13.24 5.36
C LEU A 117 -6.43 14.05 4.48
N LEU A 118 -5.91 13.44 3.40
CA LEU A 118 -5.07 14.16 2.44
C LEU A 118 -5.84 15.32 1.80
N LYS A 119 -7.07 15.08 1.35
CA LYS A 119 -7.92 16.09 0.74
C LYS A 119 -8.23 17.24 1.69
N GLN A 120 -8.45 16.95 2.96
CA GLN A 120 -8.71 17.96 3.99
C GLN A 120 -7.47 18.80 4.30
N GLN A 121 -6.31 18.17 4.44
CA GLN A 121 -5.06 18.85 4.83
C GLN A 121 -4.35 19.54 3.66
N ARG A 122 -4.50 19.00 2.45
CA ARG A 122 -3.86 19.47 1.21
C ARG A 122 -4.85 19.40 0.04
N PRO A 123 -5.83 20.33 -0.03
CA PRO A 123 -6.94 20.27 -1.00
C PRO A 123 -6.50 20.21 -2.48
N GLU A 124 -5.33 20.78 -2.78
CA GLU A 124 -4.73 20.82 -4.12
C GLU A 124 -3.89 19.58 -4.47
N ALA A 125 -3.63 18.71 -3.49
CA ALA A 125 -2.81 17.53 -3.72
C ALA A 125 -3.51 16.54 -4.66
N VAL A 126 -2.80 16.10 -5.69
CA VAL A 126 -3.30 15.06 -6.60
C VAL A 126 -3.16 13.71 -5.90
N SER A 127 -4.27 12.98 -5.83
CA SER A 127 -4.32 11.59 -5.35
C SER A 127 -4.93 10.68 -6.40
N ALA A 128 -4.50 9.42 -6.46
CA ALA A 128 -4.99 8.43 -7.41
C ALA A 128 -5.38 7.14 -6.67
N LEU A 129 -6.61 6.69 -6.89
CA LEU A 129 -7.16 5.42 -6.44
C LEU A 129 -7.47 4.56 -7.67
N ILE A 130 -6.71 3.49 -7.85
CA ILE A 130 -6.85 2.56 -8.97
C ILE A 130 -7.06 1.17 -8.37
N TYR A 131 -8.14 0.49 -8.73
CA TYR A 131 -8.46 -0.77 -8.09
C TYR A 131 -9.08 -1.77 -9.08
N SER A 132 -8.68 -3.02 -8.93
CA SER A 132 -9.17 -4.15 -9.70
C SER A 132 -10.52 -4.60 -9.15
N TRP A 133 -10.56 -5.12 -7.92
CA TRP A 133 -11.79 -5.56 -7.28
C TRP A 133 -12.72 -4.39 -6.91
N GLN A 134 -14.00 -4.52 -7.29
CA GLN A 134 -14.99 -3.44 -7.14
C GLN A 134 -15.29 -3.09 -5.67
N GLY A 135 -15.05 -3.99 -4.74
CA GLY A 135 -15.26 -3.77 -3.30
C GLY A 135 -14.40 -2.67 -2.68
N ILE A 136 -13.30 -2.25 -3.32
CA ILE A 136 -12.50 -1.10 -2.88
C ILE A 136 -13.29 0.21 -3.04
N GLY A 137 -14.11 0.31 -4.06
CA GLY A 137 -14.83 1.53 -4.38
C GLY A 137 -15.61 2.13 -3.20
N PRO A 138 -16.47 1.37 -2.51
CA PRO A 138 -17.25 1.85 -1.37
C PRO A 138 -16.44 2.27 -0.14
N LEU A 139 -15.17 1.83 -0.02
CA LEU A 139 -14.33 2.10 1.15
C LEU A 139 -13.67 3.49 1.14
N VAL A 140 -13.78 4.22 0.05
CA VAL A 140 -13.19 5.56 -0.08
C VAL A 140 -14.21 6.51 -0.70
N GLU A 141 -14.38 7.66 -0.09
CA GLU A 141 -15.31 8.67 -0.58
C GLU A 141 -14.88 9.16 -1.97
N THR A 142 -15.83 9.21 -2.91
CA THR A 142 -15.54 9.62 -4.29
C THR A 142 -14.94 11.02 -4.36
N ALA A 143 -15.44 11.95 -3.54
CA ALA A 143 -14.97 13.33 -3.49
C ALA A 143 -13.58 13.48 -2.84
N ALA A 144 -13.08 12.43 -2.17
CA ALA A 144 -11.74 12.43 -1.55
C ALA A 144 -10.61 12.20 -2.56
N THR A 145 -10.90 11.64 -3.73
CA THR A 145 -9.91 11.28 -4.73
C THR A 145 -9.88 12.26 -5.90
N THR A 146 -8.69 12.63 -6.39
CA THR A 146 -8.53 13.45 -7.59
C THR A 146 -8.72 12.60 -8.85
N ILE A 147 -8.12 11.41 -8.85
CA ILE A 147 -8.23 10.43 -9.95
C ILE A 147 -8.76 9.13 -9.35
N ARG A 148 -9.77 8.55 -9.99
CA ARG A 148 -10.38 7.30 -9.54
C ARG A 148 -10.67 6.42 -10.75
N VAL A 149 -10.13 5.19 -10.74
CA VAL A 149 -10.26 4.24 -11.84
C VAL A 149 -10.63 2.86 -11.30
N ALA A 150 -11.74 2.34 -11.75
CA ALA A 150 -12.21 0.99 -11.48
C ALA A 150 -11.80 0.06 -12.63
N GLY A 151 -11.00 -0.94 -12.35
CA GLY A 151 -10.43 -1.86 -13.35
C GLY A 151 -11.32 -3.03 -13.73
N LYS A 152 -12.42 -3.26 -13.00
CA LYS A 152 -13.39 -4.35 -13.27
C LYS A 152 -12.70 -5.71 -13.35
N ASP A 153 -11.99 -6.06 -12.29
CA ASP A 153 -11.26 -7.32 -12.12
C ASP A 153 -10.16 -7.55 -13.17
N GLN A 154 -9.53 -6.45 -13.65
CA GLN A 154 -8.47 -6.50 -14.64
C GLN A 154 -7.20 -5.84 -14.10
N ASP A 155 -6.35 -6.63 -13.45
CA ASP A 155 -5.10 -6.16 -12.84
C ASP A 155 -4.17 -5.47 -13.83
N ASP A 156 -3.98 -6.05 -15.03
CA ASP A 156 -3.09 -5.45 -16.03
C ASP A 156 -3.58 -4.09 -16.50
N PHE A 157 -4.89 -3.89 -16.65
CA PHE A 157 -5.47 -2.58 -16.93
C PHE A 157 -5.22 -1.59 -15.79
N CYS A 158 -5.34 -2.02 -14.53
CA CYS A 158 -5.03 -1.19 -13.36
C CYS A 158 -3.57 -0.78 -13.34
N VAL A 159 -2.66 -1.71 -13.62
CA VAL A 159 -1.22 -1.46 -13.66
C VAL A 159 -0.85 -0.48 -14.78
N ASP A 160 -1.32 -0.73 -16.01
CA ASP A 160 -1.01 0.13 -17.15
C ASP A 160 -1.59 1.55 -16.95
N THR A 161 -2.78 1.65 -16.32
CA THR A 161 -3.39 2.93 -15.93
C THR A 161 -2.55 3.62 -14.85
N ALA A 162 -2.10 2.90 -13.81
CA ALA A 162 -1.24 3.45 -12.77
C ALA A 162 0.09 3.97 -13.33
N VAL A 163 0.72 3.22 -14.23
CA VAL A 163 1.93 3.63 -14.95
C VAL A 163 1.72 4.97 -15.69
N ALA A 164 0.62 5.09 -16.43
CA ALA A 164 0.30 6.32 -17.16
C ALA A 164 0.07 7.51 -16.21
N ILE A 165 -0.69 7.31 -15.12
CA ILE A 165 -1.00 8.34 -14.13
C ILE A 165 0.25 8.78 -13.36
N ILE A 166 1.10 7.86 -12.91
CA ILE A 166 2.34 8.16 -12.20
C ILE A 166 3.24 9.04 -13.07
N LYS A 167 3.41 8.69 -14.35
CA LYS A 167 4.26 9.43 -15.29
C LYS A 167 3.70 10.81 -15.64
N ALA A 168 2.39 10.93 -15.80
CA ALA A 168 1.76 12.17 -16.25
C ALA A 168 1.46 13.14 -15.11
N ALA A 169 0.94 12.66 -13.98
CA ALA A 169 0.40 13.49 -12.91
C ALA A 169 1.26 13.51 -11.63
N LYS A 170 2.16 12.54 -11.45
CA LYS A 170 3.03 12.41 -10.26
C LYS A 170 2.23 12.64 -8.95
N PRO A 171 1.22 11.81 -8.64
CA PRO A 171 0.36 12.04 -7.49
C PRO A 171 1.14 12.03 -6.17
N VAL A 172 0.65 12.75 -5.16
CA VAL A 172 1.17 12.72 -3.79
C VAL A 172 0.88 11.36 -3.14
N LEU A 173 -0.30 10.80 -3.43
CA LEU A 173 -0.72 9.48 -2.97
C LEU A 173 -1.28 8.70 -4.16
N THR A 174 -0.75 7.52 -4.39
CA THR A 174 -1.29 6.54 -5.35
C THR A 174 -1.56 5.24 -4.61
N PHE A 175 -2.78 4.74 -4.65
CA PHE A 175 -3.11 3.38 -4.25
C PHE A 175 -3.47 2.57 -5.49
N VAL A 176 -2.78 1.44 -5.68
CA VAL A 176 -3.05 0.48 -6.75
C VAL A 176 -3.41 -0.84 -6.10
N HIS A 177 -4.64 -1.27 -6.28
CA HIS A 177 -5.11 -2.56 -5.81
C HIS A 177 -5.08 -3.58 -6.95
N LEU A 178 -4.48 -4.72 -6.70
CA LEU A 178 -4.46 -5.91 -7.54
C LEU A 178 -5.31 -6.99 -6.86
N ASP A 179 -6.20 -7.64 -7.63
CA ASP A 179 -7.11 -8.68 -7.14
C ASP A 179 -6.40 -10.04 -7.01
N GLU A 180 -5.30 -10.20 -7.72
CA GLU A 180 -4.47 -11.41 -7.64
C GLU A 180 -3.35 -11.24 -6.57
N PRO A 181 -2.98 -12.34 -5.91
CA PRO A 181 -3.24 -13.76 -6.22
C PRO A 181 -4.51 -14.37 -5.59
N ASP A 182 -5.43 -13.58 -5.02
CA ASP A 182 -6.61 -14.10 -4.31
C ASP A 182 -7.55 -14.88 -5.24
N GLY A 183 -7.78 -14.39 -6.44
CA GLY A 183 -8.59 -15.08 -7.44
C GLY A 183 -8.09 -16.50 -7.74
N VAL A 184 -6.77 -16.70 -7.90
CA VAL A 184 -6.19 -18.04 -8.05
C VAL A 184 -6.28 -18.81 -6.73
N GLY A 185 -6.12 -18.17 -5.59
CA GLY A 185 -6.31 -18.76 -4.27
C GLY A 185 -7.67 -19.40 -4.11
N HIS A 186 -8.74 -18.70 -4.44
CA HIS A 186 -10.11 -19.18 -4.38
C HIS A 186 -10.42 -20.27 -5.42
N ASN A 187 -9.97 -20.10 -6.64
CA ASN A 187 -10.30 -21.01 -7.73
C ASN A 187 -9.53 -22.34 -7.66
N ILE A 188 -8.24 -22.27 -7.33
CA ILE A 188 -7.34 -23.44 -7.41
C ILE A 188 -6.81 -23.80 -6.00
N GLY A 189 -6.37 -22.80 -5.24
CA GLY A 189 -5.90 -22.97 -3.87
C GLY A 189 -4.59 -22.22 -3.60
N HIS A 190 -4.48 -21.71 -2.39
CA HIS A 190 -3.25 -21.15 -1.86
C HIS A 190 -2.15 -22.22 -1.76
N ARG A 191 -0.88 -21.84 -1.91
CA ARG A 191 0.30 -22.74 -1.90
C ARG A 191 0.34 -23.79 -3.02
N THR A 192 -0.49 -23.64 -4.07
CA THR A 192 -0.44 -24.49 -5.26
C THR A 192 0.60 -23.97 -6.27
N PRO A 193 1.07 -24.81 -7.21
CA PRO A 193 1.95 -24.35 -8.29
C PRO A 193 1.35 -23.19 -9.09
N GLU A 194 0.02 -23.17 -9.28
CA GLU A 194 -0.72 -22.11 -9.96
C GLU A 194 -0.66 -20.81 -9.18
N TYR A 195 -0.83 -20.85 -7.86
CA TYR A 195 -0.70 -19.68 -6.98
C TYR A 195 0.71 -19.08 -7.07
N TYR A 196 1.75 -19.91 -7.01
CA TYR A 196 3.13 -19.44 -7.17
C TYR A 196 3.42 -18.91 -8.59
N ARG A 197 2.74 -19.44 -9.61
CA ARG A 197 2.82 -18.89 -10.97
C ARG A 197 2.19 -17.50 -11.04
N GLU A 198 1.05 -17.29 -10.39
CA GLU A 198 0.42 -15.99 -10.34
C GLU A 198 1.25 -14.98 -9.56
N LEU A 199 1.92 -15.38 -8.50
CA LEU A 199 2.86 -14.51 -7.79
C LEU A 199 3.97 -13.96 -8.70
N ARG A 200 4.43 -14.70 -9.72
CA ARG A 200 5.36 -14.17 -10.73
C ARG A 200 4.72 -13.06 -11.58
N ASN A 201 3.44 -13.19 -11.91
CA ASN A 201 2.70 -12.16 -12.64
C ASN A 201 2.51 -10.91 -11.77
N VAL A 202 2.16 -11.10 -10.49
CA VAL A 202 2.06 -10.01 -9.50
C VAL A 202 3.40 -9.28 -9.36
N ASP A 203 4.52 -10.01 -9.27
CA ASP A 203 5.86 -9.42 -9.22
C ASP A 203 6.19 -8.59 -10.47
N ALA A 204 5.84 -9.09 -11.64
CA ALA A 204 6.03 -8.34 -12.90
C ALA A 204 5.18 -7.05 -12.92
N ARG A 205 3.96 -7.08 -12.40
CA ARG A 205 3.09 -5.92 -12.23
C ARG A 205 3.69 -4.89 -11.26
N ILE A 206 4.19 -5.34 -10.11
CA ILE A 206 4.94 -4.50 -9.17
C ILE A 206 6.13 -3.84 -9.88
N GLY A 207 6.92 -4.62 -10.63
CA GLY A 207 8.07 -4.13 -11.39
C GLY A 207 7.71 -3.02 -12.40
N LYS A 208 6.57 -3.14 -13.11
CA LYS A 208 6.08 -2.08 -14.01
C LYS A 208 5.78 -0.77 -13.26
N ILE A 209 5.15 -0.85 -12.07
CA ILE A 209 4.83 0.32 -11.25
C ILE A 209 6.11 0.97 -10.73
N VAL A 210 7.05 0.19 -10.19
CA VAL A 210 8.35 0.67 -9.71
C VAL A 210 9.10 1.38 -10.84
N LYS A 211 9.17 0.76 -12.01
CA LYS A 211 9.80 1.37 -13.18
C LYS A 211 9.12 2.68 -13.59
N ALA A 212 7.81 2.81 -13.46
CA ALA A 212 7.10 4.06 -13.76
C ALA A 212 7.51 5.19 -12.82
N VAL A 213 7.76 4.90 -11.53
CA VAL A 213 8.27 5.85 -10.54
C VAL A 213 9.69 6.31 -10.90
N GLU A 214 10.56 5.37 -11.31
CA GLU A 214 11.92 5.66 -11.80
C GLU A 214 11.86 6.53 -13.08
N ASP A 215 11.08 6.10 -14.08
CA ASP A 215 10.93 6.81 -15.37
C ASP A 215 10.32 8.22 -15.22
N ALA A 216 9.47 8.42 -14.20
CA ALA A 216 8.91 9.72 -13.87
C ALA A 216 9.92 10.66 -13.18
N GLY A 217 11.10 10.15 -12.80
CA GLY A 217 12.13 10.92 -12.10
C GLY A 217 11.74 11.35 -10.70
N ILE A 218 10.92 10.56 -10.01
CA ILE A 218 10.46 10.84 -8.64
C ILE A 218 10.92 9.78 -7.62
N ALA A 219 11.76 8.84 -8.00
CA ALA A 219 12.17 7.73 -7.14
C ALA A 219 12.79 8.21 -5.82
N ASP A 220 13.71 9.17 -5.85
CA ASP A 220 14.40 9.70 -4.65
C ASP A 220 13.47 10.47 -3.69
N GLU A 221 12.26 10.82 -4.14
CA GLU A 221 11.24 11.55 -3.38
C GLU A 221 10.00 10.67 -3.09
N SER A 222 10.10 9.35 -3.33
CA SER A 222 9.00 8.41 -3.22
C SER A 222 9.23 7.37 -2.13
N VAL A 223 8.12 6.97 -1.49
CA VAL A 223 8.04 5.70 -0.74
C VAL A 223 7.12 4.77 -1.49
N ILE A 224 7.61 3.56 -1.77
CA ILE A 224 6.81 2.48 -2.34
C ILE A 224 6.52 1.48 -1.23
N LEU A 225 5.24 1.22 -0.98
CA LEU A 225 4.75 0.26 -0.01
C LEU A 225 4.06 -0.87 -0.76
N VAL A 226 4.45 -2.11 -0.48
CA VAL A 226 3.76 -3.30 -1.00
C VAL A 226 3.20 -4.06 0.19
N THR A 227 1.91 -4.37 0.16
CA THR A 227 1.22 -5.06 1.24
C THR A 227 0.12 -5.95 0.70
N ALA A 228 -0.41 -6.80 1.58
CA ALA A 228 -1.64 -7.55 1.37
C ALA A 228 -2.66 -7.18 2.45
N ASP A 229 -3.89 -7.52 2.22
CA ASP A 229 -4.98 -7.44 3.19
C ASP A 229 -5.06 -8.71 4.05
N HIS A 230 -4.86 -9.87 3.45
CA HIS A 230 -4.80 -11.18 4.09
C HIS A 230 -3.94 -12.16 3.29
N GLY A 231 -3.77 -13.35 3.80
CA GLY A 231 -3.29 -14.53 3.09
C GLY A 231 -4.43 -15.49 2.80
N GLY A 232 -4.17 -16.80 2.88
CA GLY A 232 -5.23 -17.78 2.70
C GLY A 232 -4.75 -19.21 2.97
N LYS A 233 -5.73 -20.10 3.13
CA LYS A 233 -5.52 -21.51 3.41
C LYS A 233 -6.48 -22.39 2.61
N GLY A 234 -5.95 -23.36 1.87
CA GLY A 234 -6.77 -24.15 0.95
C GLY A 234 -7.35 -23.23 -0.13
N LYS A 235 -8.66 -23.11 -0.23
CA LYS A 235 -9.36 -22.23 -1.18
C LYS A 235 -10.08 -21.05 -0.52
N GLY A 236 -9.64 -20.62 0.66
CA GLY A 236 -10.34 -19.57 1.38
C GLY A 236 -9.50 -18.81 2.39
N HIS A 237 -10.13 -17.81 2.95
CA HIS A 237 -9.66 -16.94 4.01
C HIS A 237 -10.87 -16.48 4.85
N GLY A 238 -10.74 -15.48 5.73
CA GLY A 238 -11.83 -14.96 6.57
C GLY A 238 -11.86 -15.59 7.95
N GLY A 239 -10.95 -16.50 8.24
CA GLY A 239 -10.81 -17.15 9.53
C GLY A 239 -9.87 -16.44 10.49
N LYS A 240 -9.17 -17.24 11.29
CA LYS A 240 -8.22 -16.78 12.31
C LYS A 240 -6.91 -17.58 12.30
N SER A 241 -6.63 -18.23 11.20
CA SER A 241 -5.37 -18.95 10.97
C SER A 241 -4.23 -17.96 10.76
N LEU A 242 -3.01 -18.33 11.13
CA LEU A 242 -1.82 -17.50 10.85
C LEU A 242 -1.45 -17.44 9.37
N ASP A 243 -2.05 -18.29 8.54
CA ASP A 243 -1.87 -18.30 7.08
C ASP A 243 -2.85 -17.33 6.39
N GLU A 244 -3.84 -16.84 7.13
CA GLU A 244 -4.87 -15.90 6.67
C GLU A 244 -4.59 -14.48 7.22
#